data_d1871119a1ba662ec35a93fb3921fdc8
#
_entry.id   d1871119a1ba662ec35a93fb3921fdc8
#
_cell.length_a   1.000
_cell.length_b   1.000
_cell.length_c   1.000
_cell.angle_alpha   90.00
_cell.angle_beta   90.00
_cell.angle_gamma   90.00
#
_symmetry.space_group_name_H-M   'P 1'
#
loop_
_entity.id
_entity.type
_entity.pdbx_description
1 polymer ?
#
loop_
_entity_poly.entity_id
_entity_poly.type
_entity_poly.pdbx_seq_one_letter_code
_entity_poly.pdbx_strand_id
1 'polypeptide(L)'
;MAFKKETPKKQSSFNKITISLASPEVILGHSSGEVLKPETINYRTYKPERDGLFCERIFGPVKDYECHCGKYKRIRYKGIVCDRCGVEVTEKKVRRERMGHISLVVPVAHIWYFRSLPNKIGYLLGLPTKKLDQIIYYERYVVINAGAALTIDGVNLKKMDFLTEEEYLDIIDNPILKDNHYLDDSDPNKFVAKMGAEALHDLLKDLKLDELSDGLRDQAENETSVQ
;
A
#
# COMPACT_ATOMS: atom_id res chain seq x y z
N MET A 1 -47.02 17.72 -5.90
CA MET A 1 -45.97 16.71 -5.78
C MET A 1 -45.69 16.47 -4.31
N ALA A 2 -46.04 15.30 -3.78
CA ALA A 2 -45.84 14.98 -2.36
C ALA A 2 -44.39 14.73 -2.09
N PHE A 3 -43.78 15.50 -1.19
CA PHE A 3 -42.43 15.21 -0.68
C PHE A 3 -42.46 13.86 0.05
N LYS A 4 -41.75 12.86 -0.47
CA LYS A 4 -41.47 11.64 0.30
C LYS A 4 -40.72 12.08 1.56
N LYS A 5 -41.36 11.99 2.72
CA LYS A 5 -40.65 12.08 4.01
C LYS A 5 -39.57 10.97 4.03
N GLU A 6 -38.33 11.39 4.12
CA GLU A 6 -37.23 10.43 4.37
C GLU A 6 -37.54 9.73 5.69
N THR A 7 -37.75 8.43 5.63
CA THR A 7 -37.85 7.61 6.84
C THR A 7 -36.53 7.75 7.61
N PRO A 8 -36.59 8.06 8.93
CA PRO A 8 -35.36 8.13 9.75
C PRO A 8 -34.61 6.82 9.60
N LYS A 9 -33.32 6.91 9.23
CA LYS A 9 -32.43 5.74 9.18
C LYS A 9 -32.54 5.03 10.51
N LYS A 10 -33.03 3.78 10.51
CA LYS A 10 -33.08 2.94 11.71
C LYS A 10 -31.67 2.93 12.30
N GLN A 11 -31.54 3.40 13.53
CA GLN A 11 -30.30 3.21 14.29
C GLN A 11 -30.11 1.70 14.45
N SER A 12 -29.04 1.17 13.83
CA SER A 12 -28.66 -0.22 14.02
C SER A 12 -28.12 -0.35 15.44
N SER A 13 -28.77 -1.17 16.29
CA SER A 13 -28.20 -1.54 17.57
C SER A 13 -27.04 -2.53 17.32
N PHE A 14 -25.90 -2.29 17.94
CA PHE A 14 -24.74 -3.17 17.87
C PHE A 14 -24.20 -3.41 19.28
N ASN A 15 -23.69 -4.62 19.51
CA ASN A 15 -23.11 -5.03 20.79
C ASN A 15 -21.58 -4.98 20.79
N LYS A 16 -20.96 -4.89 19.61
CA LYS A 16 -19.51 -4.93 19.45
C LYS A 16 -19.06 -4.07 18.29
N ILE A 17 -17.97 -3.34 18.50
CA ILE A 17 -17.24 -2.64 17.45
C ILE A 17 -15.86 -3.31 17.33
N THR A 18 -15.47 -3.65 16.11
CA THR A 18 -14.14 -4.22 15.82
C THR A 18 -13.40 -3.29 14.89
N ILE A 19 -12.15 -2.98 15.22
CA ILE A 19 -11.25 -2.21 14.38
C ILE A 19 -10.29 -3.20 13.72
N SER A 20 -10.21 -3.16 12.40
CA SER A 20 -9.33 -4.01 11.61
C SER A 20 -8.72 -3.22 10.47
N LEU A 21 -7.67 -3.77 9.84
CA LEU A 21 -7.11 -3.18 8.63
C LEU A 21 -8.04 -3.46 7.45
N ALA A 22 -8.22 -2.45 6.61
CA ALA A 22 -8.92 -2.61 5.35
C ALA A 22 -7.95 -3.12 4.28
N SER A 23 -8.36 -4.13 3.52
CA SER A 23 -7.60 -4.54 2.33
C SER A 23 -7.76 -3.53 1.19
N PRO A 24 -6.86 -3.52 0.19
CA PRO A 24 -6.99 -2.66 -0.99
C PRO A 24 -8.36 -2.80 -1.68
N GLU A 25 -8.90 -4.02 -1.78
CA GLU A 25 -10.20 -4.31 -2.39
C GLU A 25 -11.34 -3.65 -1.61
N VAL A 26 -11.28 -3.69 -0.28
CA VAL A 26 -12.28 -3.02 0.58
C VAL A 26 -12.21 -1.50 0.41
N ILE A 27 -11.02 -0.92 0.33
CA ILE A 27 -10.83 0.51 0.09
C ILE A 27 -11.40 0.90 -1.28
N LEU A 28 -11.10 0.15 -2.34
CA LEU A 28 -11.62 0.38 -3.67
C LEU A 28 -13.16 0.26 -3.72
N GLY A 29 -13.72 -0.72 -3.02
CA GLY A 29 -15.16 -0.93 -2.95
C GLY A 29 -15.93 0.22 -2.27
N HIS A 30 -15.29 0.95 -1.35
CA HIS A 30 -15.88 2.13 -0.68
C HIS A 30 -15.50 3.45 -1.33
N SER A 31 -14.59 3.44 -2.30
CA SER A 31 -14.11 4.66 -2.95
C SER A 31 -15.12 5.20 -3.96
N SER A 32 -15.31 6.51 -3.94
CA SER A 32 -16.12 7.24 -4.93
C SER A 32 -15.32 7.67 -6.17
N GLY A 33 -14.00 7.46 -6.17
CA GLY A 33 -13.12 7.76 -7.29
C GLY A 33 -11.66 7.92 -6.90
N GLU A 34 -10.79 7.93 -7.90
CA GLU A 34 -9.35 8.08 -7.75
C GLU A 34 -8.93 9.54 -7.79
N VAL A 35 -8.06 9.93 -6.87
CA VAL A 35 -7.39 11.23 -6.85
C VAL A 35 -6.10 11.13 -7.65
N LEU A 36 -6.04 11.84 -8.79
CA LEU A 36 -4.92 11.76 -9.74
C LEU A 36 -3.93 12.92 -9.59
N LYS A 37 -4.33 14.00 -8.91
CA LYS A 37 -3.56 15.24 -8.81
C LYS A 37 -3.40 15.68 -7.37
N PRO A 38 -2.24 16.26 -7.01
CA PRO A 38 -2.00 16.74 -5.65
C PRO A 38 -2.68 18.10 -5.36
N GLU A 39 -3.22 18.77 -6.38
CA GLU A 39 -3.85 20.07 -6.23
C GLU A 39 -5.12 19.98 -5.37
N THR A 40 -5.33 21.01 -4.56
CA THR A 40 -6.52 21.14 -3.70
C THR A 40 -7.56 22.06 -4.32
N ILE A 41 -7.21 23.32 -4.45
CA ILE A 41 -8.09 24.38 -4.99
C ILE A 41 -7.34 25.21 -6.03
N ASN A 42 -8.09 25.77 -6.95
CA ASN A 42 -7.58 26.81 -7.84
C ASN A 42 -7.49 28.12 -7.08
N TYR A 43 -6.27 28.67 -6.93
CA TYR A 43 -6.02 29.87 -6.15
C TYR A 43 -6.67 31.15 -6.73
N ARG A 44 -7.04 31.15 -8.03
CA ARG A 44 -7.73 32.26 -8.70
C ARG A 44 -9.23 32.24 -8.45
N THR A 45 -9.84 31.05 -8.52
CA THR A 45 -11.30 30.87 -8.44
C THR A 45 -11.79 30.37 -7.10
N TYR A 46 -10.87 29.93 -6.24
CA TYR A 46 -11.12 29.26 -4.94
C TYR A 46 -12.04 28.04 -5.03
N LYS A 47 -12.17 27.45 -6.22
CA LYS A 47 -12.92 26.22 -6.43
C LYS A 47 -12.01 25.01 -6.40
N PRO A 48 -12.49 23.85 -5.93
CA PRO A 48 -11.74 22.60 -5.97
C PRO A 48 -11.28 22.26 -7.40
N GLU A 49 -10.02 21.84 -7.51
CA GLU A 49 -9.47 21.36 -8.79
C GLU A 49 -10.05 19.99 -9.15
N ARG A 50 -10.22 19.78 -10.45
CA ARG A 50 -10.72 18.51 -10.96
C ARG A 50 -9.66 17.42 -10.75
N ASP A 51 -10.12 16.26 -10.28
CA ASP A 51 -9.30 15.08 -9.98
C ASP A 51 -8.22 15.31 -8.90
N GLY A 52 -8.33 16.42 -8.17
CA GLY A 52 -7.51 16.78 -7.03
C GLY A 52 -8.06 16.27 -5.69
N LEU A 53 -7.36 16.61 -4.62
CA LEU A 53 -7.68 16.18 -3.26
C LEU A 53 -9.05 16.66 -2.74
N PHE A 54 -9.63 17.70 -3.33
CA PHE A 54 -10.96 18.23 -2.98
C PHE A 54 -11.96 18.15 -4.12
N CYS A 55 -11.73 17.31 -5.12
CA CYS A 55 -12.55 17.19 -6.32
C CYS A 55 -14.03 17.01 -5.99
N GLU A 56 -14.89 17.87 -6.57
CA GLU A 56 -16.33 17.78 -6.36
C GLU A 56 -16.97 16.57 -7.04
N ARG A 57 -16.35 16.04 -8.09
CA ARG A 57 -16.82 14.82 -8.77
C ARG A 57 -16.66 13.58 -7.90
N ILE A 58 -15.55 13.51 -7.14
CA ILE A 58 -15.26 12.39 -6.25
C ILE A 58 -16.01 12.54 -4.92
N PHE A 59 -15.84 13.67 -4.27
CA PHE A 59 -16.33 13.89 -2.90
C PHE A 59 -17.71 14.53 -2.81
N GLY A 60 -18.19 15.13 -3.88
CA GLY A 60 -19.47 15.85 -3.89
C GLY A 60 -19.33 17.37 -3.95
N PRO A 61 -20.45 18.09 -4.10
CA PRO A 61 -20.47 19.53 -4.30
C PRO A 61 -20.05 20.29 -3.03
N VAL A 62 -19.45 21.47 -3.21
CA VAL A 62 -19.12 22.39 -2.11
C VAL A 62 -20.34 23.13 -1.57
N LYS A 63 -21.32 23.40 -2.45
CA LYS A 63 -22.56 24.07 -2.10
C LYS A 63 -23.74 23.11 -2.24
N ASP A 64 -24.72 23.23 -1.34
CA ASP A 64 -25.91 22.40 -1.38
C ASP A 64 -26.65 22.54 -2.72
N TYR A 65 -26.89 21.41 -3.39
CA TYR A 65 -27.65 21.31 -4.63
C TYR A 65 -27.16 22.21 -5.78
N GLU A 66 -25.84 22.43 -5.84
CA GLU A 66 -25.20 23.17 -6.92
C GLU A 66 -24.03 22.38 -7.49
N CYS A 67 -24.00 22.14 -8.80
CA CYS A 67 -22.86 21.52 -9.45
C CYS A 67 -21.70 22.52 -9.65
N HIS A 68 -20.49 22.00 -9.86
CA HIS A 68 -19.27 22.81 -10.01
C HIS A 68 -19.37 23.92 -11.06
N CYS A 69 -19.93 23.60 -12.24
CA CYS A 69 -20.08 24.57 -13.34
C CYS A 69 -21.28 25.51 -13.19
N GLY A 70 -22.16 25.29 -12.21
CA GLY A 70 -23.34 26.10 -11.95
C GLY A 70 -24.50 25.88 -12.92
N LYS A 71 -24.46 24.89 -13.82
CA LYS A 71 -25.53 24.56 -14.75
C LYS A 71 -26.79 24.12 -14.01
N TYR A 72 -26.65 23.27 -13.02
CA TYR A 72 -27.72 22.78 -12.18
C TYR A 72 -27.61 23.43 -10.79
N LYS A 73 -28.67 24.10 -10.38
CA LYS A 73 -28.81 24.75 -9.08
C LYS A 73 -30.18 24.44 -8.51
N ARG A 74 -30.28 24.33 -7.20
CA ARG A 74 -31.51 24.11 -6.41
C ARG A 74 -31.87 22.62 -6.30
N ILE A 75 -32.62 22.33 -5.25
CA ILE A 75 -33.08 21.01 -4.80
C ILE A 75 -33.87 20.22 -5.86
N ARG A 76 -34.52 20.88 -6.81
CA ARG A 76 -35.30 20.22 -7.87
C ARG A 76 -34.44 19.29 -8.76
N TYR A 77 -33.13 19.50 -8.76
CA TYR A 77 -32.18 18.72 -9.53
C TYR A 77 -31.42 17.69 -8.67
N LYS A 78 -31.89 17.44 -7.43
CA LYS A 78 -31.28 16.47 -6.52
C LYS A 78 -31.08 15.11 -7.20
N GLY A 79 -29.87 14.55 -7.10
CA GLY A 79 -29.49 13.21 -7.63
C GLY A 79 -29.12 13.21 -9.12
N ILE A 80 -29.15 14.36 -9.81
CA ILE A 80 -28.71 14.45 -11.20
C ILE A 80 -27.17 14.60 -11.22
N VAL A 81 -26.50 13.81 -12.04
CA VAL A 81 -25.08 14.00 -12.35
C VAL A 81 -24.99 14.99 -13.52
N CYS A 82 -24.27 16.08 -13.32
CA CYS A 82 -24.12 17.11 -14.34
C CYS A 82 -23.35 16.58 -15.56
N ASP A 83 -23.94 16.62 -16.72
CA ASP A 83 -23.37 16.22 -18.01
C ASP A 83 -22.09 17.01 -18.40
N ARG A 84 -21.97 18.27 -17.91
CA ARG A 84 -20.86 19.16 -18.22
C ARG A 84 -19.66 18.98 -17.28
N CYS A 85 -19.88 18.88 -15.96
CA CYS A 85 -18.81 18.82 -14.97
C CYS A 85 -18.71 17.50 -14.22
N GLY A 86 -19.67 16.57 -14.40
CA GLY A 86 -19.70 15.26 -13.77
C GLY A 86 -19.99 15.28 -12.26
N VAL A 87 -20.37 16.42 -11.70
CA VAL A 87 -20.67 16.54 -10.27
C VAL A 87 -22.14 16.21 -10.02
N GLU A 88 -22.39 15.34 -9.04
CA GLU A 88 -23.74 15.03 -8.59
C GLU A 88 -24.33 16.18 -7.78
N VAL A 89 -25.58 16.53 -8.08
CA VAL A 89 -26.30 17.59 -7.39
C VAL A 89 -26.93 17.05 -6.10
N THR A 90 -26.22 17.21 -5.00
CA THR A 90 -26.61 16.71 -3.68
C THR A 90 -26.22 17.70 -2.58
N GLU A 91 -26.41 17.32 -1.33
CA GLU A 91 -26.00 18.13 -0.19
C GLU A 91 -24.47 18.10 -0.01
N LYS A 92 -23.88 19.22 0.40
CA LYS A 92 -22.46 19.32 0.72
C LYS A 92 -22.00 18.36 1.83
N LYS A 93 -22.92 17.90 2.67
CA LYS A 93 -22.65 16.97 3.77
C LYS A 93 -22.01 15.67 3.28
N VAL A 94 -22.33 15.22 2.06
CA VAL A 94 -21.77 14.01 1.47
C VAL A 94 -20.24 14.06 1.35
N ARG A 95 -19.63 15.25 1.31
CA ARG A 95 -18.17 15.42 1.30
C ARG A 95 -17.48 14.89 2.55
N ARG A 96 -18.20 14.75 3.66
CA ARG A 96 -17.71 14.15 4.91
C ARG A 96 -17.96 12.64 5.00
N GLU A 97 -18.75 12.10 4.08
CA GLU A 97 -19.14 10.70 4.06
C GLU A 97 -18.42 9.92 2.95
N ARG A 98 -18.15 10.58 1.81
CA ARG A 98 -17.51 9.96 0.65
C ARG A 98 -16.01 9.85 0.84
N MET A 99 -15.47 8.69 0.45
CA MET A 99 -14.04 8.41 0.42
C MET A 99 -13.56 8.35 -1.02
N GLY A 100 -12.34 8.77 -1.25
CA GLY A 100 -11.59 8.53 -2.48
C GLY A 100 -10.36 7.68 -2.19
N HIS A 101 -9.64 7.30 -3.22
CA HIS A 101 -8.38 6.56 -3.08
C HIS A 101 -7.29 7.19 -3.94
N ILE A 102 -6.07 6.85 -3.59
CA ILE A 102 -4.85 7.17 -4.36
C ILE A 102 -4.16 5.84 -4.62
N SER A 103 -3.98 5.50 -5.90
CA SER A 103 -3.22 4.31 -6.29
C SER A 103 -1.73 4.60 -6.14
N LEU A 104 -1.03 3.78 -5.36
CA LEU A 104 0.40 3.88 -5.21
C LEU A 104 1.11 3.16 -6.35
N VAL A 105 2.21 3.72 -6.84
CA VAL A 105 3.03 3.12 -7.92
C VAL A 105 3.71 1.84 -7.43
N VAL A 106 4.15 1.84 -6.16
CA VAL A 106 4.80 0.71 -5.51
C VAL A 106 4.11 0.39 -4.19
N PRO A 107 4.10 -0.87 -3.73
CA PRO A 107 3.56 -1.22 -2.43
C PRO A 107 4.35 -0.55 -1.30
N VAL A 108 3.68 -0.28 -0.19
CA VAL A 108 4.26 0.37 0.99
C VAL A 108 4.08 -0.52 2.21
N ALA A 109 5.12 -0.64 3.04
CA ALA A 109 5.03 -1.36 4.30
C ALA A 109 4.14 -0.61 5.30
N HIS A 110 3.18 -1.33 5.93
CA HIS A 110 2.27 -0.73 6.88
C HIS A 110 2.99 -0.38 8.19
N ILE A 111 2.85 0.86 8.63
CA ILE A 111 3.55 1.43 9.79
C ILE A 111 3.33 0.64 11.10
N TRP A 112 2.16 0.03 11.29
CA TRP A 112 1.84 -0.76 12.48
C TRP A 112 2.72 -2.01 12.64
N TYR A 113 3.22 -2.57 11.54
CA TYR A 113 4.07 -3.77 11.57
C TYR A 113 5.56 -3.47 11.55
N PHE A 114 5.90 -2.26 11.14
CA PHE A 114 7.27 -1.83 10.90
C PHE A 114 7.80 -0.86 11.97
N ARG A 115 6.97 0.13 12.42
CA ARG A 115 7.37 1.15 13.41
C ARG A 115 6.87 0.88 14.82
N SER A 116 5.99 -0.09 15.02
CA SER A 116 5.54 -0.45 16.37
C SER A 116 6.65 -1.12 17.17
N LEU A 117 6.61 -0.97 18.48
CA LEU A 117 7.46 -1.73 19.39
C LEU A 117 6.59 -2.80 20.09
N PRO A 118 6.94 -4.08 19.99
CA PRO A 118 8.06 -4.68 19.20
C PRO A 118 7.79 -4.63 17.68
N ASN A 119 8.89 -4.51 16.91
CA ASN A 119 8.82 -4.51 15.44
C ASN A 119 8.50 -5.92 14.93
N LYS A 120 7.26 -6.14 14.51
CA LYS A 120 6.77 -7.48 14.12
C LYS A 120 7.49 -8.06 12.89
N ILE A 121 7.72 -7.23 11.87
CA ILE A 121 8.44 -7.66 10.65
C ILE A 121 9.88 -8.02 10.99
N GLY A 122 10.54 -7.21 11.82
CA GLY A 122 11.91 -7.46 12.25
C GLY A 122 12.07 -8.76 13.01
N TYR A 123 11.15 -9.06 13.92
CA TYR A 123 11.17 -10.32 14.67
C TYR A 123 10.94 -11.54 13.77
N LEU A 124 9.99 -11.48 12.85
CA LEU A 124 9.70 -12.58 11.92
C LEU A 124 10.88 -12.87 10.98
N LEU A 125 11.55 -11.83 10.50
CA LEU A 125 12.68 -11.95 9.58
C LEU A 125 14.05 -12.08 10.29
N GLY A 126 14.10 -11.91 11.62
CA GLY A 126 15.35 -11.87 12.36
C GLY A 126 16.23 -10.67 12.01
N LEU A 127 15.62 -9.57 11.54
CA LEU A 127 16.32 -8.37 11.10
C LEU A 127 16.21 -7.22 12.12
N PRO A 128 17.33 -6.55 12.45
CA PRO A 128 17.30 -5.36 13.27
C PRO A 128 16.62 -4.20 12.50
N THR A 129 16.01 -3.29 13.24
CA THR A 129 15.27 -2.14 12.68
C THR A 129 16.07 -1.34 11.66
N LYS A 130 17.37 -1.14 11.91
CA LYS A 130 18.26 -0.42 10.98
C LYS A 130 18.34 -1.08 9.61
N LYS A 131 18.42 -2.40 9.55
CA LYS A 131 18.44 -3.15 8.28
C LYS A 131 17.10 -3.09 7.56
N LEU A 132 15.98 -3.15 8.32
CA LEU A 132 14.64 -2.95 7.73
C LEU A 132 14.47 -1.55 7.15
N ASP A 133 14.97 -0.52 7.83
CA ASP A 133 14.95 0.84 7.32
C ASP A 133 15.70 0.94 5.98
N GLN A 134 16.85 0.32 5.85
CA GLN A 134 17.63 0.31 4.61
C GLN A 134 16.85 -0.32 3.44
N ILE A 135 16.08 -1.37 3.69
CA ILE A 135 15.23 -1.98 2.66
C ILE A 135 14.08 -1.04 2.29
N ILE A 136 13.34 -0.57 3.30
CA ILE A 136 12.07 0.18 3.11
C ILE A 136 12.32 1.54 2.45
N TYR A 137 13.42 2.21 2.82
CA TYR A 137 13.78 3.52 2.27
C TYR A 137 14.67 3.46 1.03
N TYR A 138 14.79 2.30 0.39
CA TYR A 138 15.50 2.11 -0.87
C TYR A 138 17.00 2.46 -0.79
N GLU A 139 17.64 2.20 0.37
CA GLU A 139 19.08 2.42 0.55
C GLU A 139 19.93 1.22 0.10
N ARG A 140 19.39 0.00 0.24
CA ARG A 140 20.07 -1.25 -0.04
C ARG A 140 19.13 -2.27 -0.69
N TYR A 141 19.70 -3.07 -1.59
CA TYR A 141 19.06 -4.28 -2.08
C TYR A 141 19.17 -5.40 -1.04
N VAL A 142 18.15 -6.23 -0.96
CA VAL A 142 18.17 -7.46 -0.18
C VAL A 142 18.00 -8.64 -1.12
N VAL A 143 18.83 -9.66 -0.92
CA VAL A 143 18.82 -10.89 -1.71
C VAL A 143 17.62 -11.75 -1.29
N ILE A 144 16.70 -11.97 -2.23
CA ILE A 144 15.56 -12.88 -2.07
C ILE A 144 15.97 -14.30 -2.43
N ASN A 145 16.62 -14.44 -3.58
CA ASN A 145 17.21 -15.69 -4.03
C ASN A 145 18.65 -15.43 -4.50
N ALA A 146 19.62 -16.06 -3.86
CA ALA A 146 21.02 -15.89 -4.24
C ALA A 146 21.35 -16.63 -5.55
N GLY A 147 20.63 -17.72 -5.85
CA GLY A 147 20.93 -18.56 -6.99
C GLY A 147 22.37 -19.04 -6.98
N ALA A 148 23.05 -18.88 -8.10
CA ALA A 148 24.48 -19.17 -8.27
C ALA A 148 25.36 -17.91 -8.32
N ALA A 149 24.82 -16.73 -7.95
CA ALA A 149 25.55 -15.46 -8.00
C ALA A 149 26.66 -15.38 -6.94
N LEU A 150 27.74 -14.71 -7.31
CA LEU A 150 28.89 -14.44 -6.45
C LEU A 150 28.98 -12.92 -6.23
N THR A 151 29.57 -12.53 -5.09
CA THR A 151 30.00 -11.15 -4.88
C THR A 151 31.19 -10.81 -5.77
N ILE A 152 31.53 -9.51 -5.86
CA ILE A 152 32.73 -8.99 -6.54
C ILE A 152 34.00 -9.73 -6.04
N ASP A 153 34.04 -10.09 -4.77
CA ASP A 153 35.16 -10.82 -4.14
C ASP A 153 35.09 -12.34 -4.34
N GLY A 154 34.13 -12.85 -5.13
CA GLY A 154 33.96 -14.27 -5.41
C GLY A 154 33.34 -15.09 -4.26
N VAL A 155 32.72 -14.47 -3.30
CA VAL A 155 32.02 -15.12 -2.18
C VAL A 155 30.58 -15.45 -2.57
N ASN A 156 30.11 -16.64 -2.20
CA ASN A 156 28.71 -17.04 -2.42
C ASN A 156 27.76 -16.15 -1.63
N LEU A 157 26.80 -15.58 -2.31
CA LEU A 157 25.70 -14.84 -1.70
C LEU A 157 24.76 -15.77 -0.96
N LYS A 158 24.12 -15.23 0.07
CA LYS A 158 23.09 -15.92 0.85
C LYS A 158 21.78 -15.14 0.79
N LYS A 159 20.68 -15.84 0.99
CA LYS A 159 19.38 -15.21 1.20
C LYS A 159 19.48 -14.21 2.35
N MET A 160 18.89 -13.03 2.19
CA MET A 160 18.90 -11.90 3.13
C MET A 160 20.24 -11.16 3.25
N ASP A 161 21.20 -11.38 2.36
CA ASP A 161 22.37 -10.50 2.24
C ASP A 161 21.96 -9.13 1.69
N PHE A 162 22.71 -8.10 2.08
CA PHE A 162 22.45 -6.71 1.71
C PHE A 162 23.52 -6.26 0.72
N LEU A 163 23.06 -5.76 -0.42
CA LEU A 163 23.91 -5.26 -1.50
C LEU A 163 23.77 -3.76 -1.66
N THR A 164 24.86 -3.12 -2.02
CA THR A 164 24.86 -1.76 -2.55
C THR A 164 24.31 -1.75 -3.98
N GLU A 165 24.00 -0.58 -4.50
CA GLU A 165 23.60 -0.43 -5.90
C GLU A 165 24.72 -0.88 -6.86
N GLU A 166 25.98 -0.56 -6.54
CA GLU A 166 27.15 -0.97 -7.32
C GLU A 166 27.30 -2.49 -7.38
N GLU A 167 27.24 -3.16 -6.24
CA GLU A 167 27.30 -4.64 -6.15
C GLU A 167 26.14 -5.31 -6.89
N TYR A 168 24.94 -4.75 -6.80
CA TYR A 168 23.77 -5.25 -7.51
C TYR A 168 23.93 -5.13 -9.02
N LEU A 169 24.39 -3.97 -9.52
CA LEU A 169 24.59 -3.72 -10.93
C LEU A 169 25.72 -4.64 -11.49
N ASP A 170 26.81 -4.83 -10.77
CA ASP A 170 27.88 -5.73 -11.19
C ASP A 170 27.37 -7.17 -11.38
N ILE A 171 26.53 -7.66 -10.48
CA ILE A 171 25.93 -8.99 -10.59
C ILE A 171 24.96 -9.09 -11.79
N ILE A 172 24.20 -8.02 -12.06
CA ILE A 172 23.27 -7.99 -13.20
C ILE A 172 24.00 -7.89 -14.53
N ASP A 173 25.07 -7.10 -14.58
CA ASP A 173 25.88 -6.92 -15.80
C ASP A 173 26.71 -8.18 -16.13
N ASN A 174 27.01 -9.00 -15.13
CA ASN A 174 27.71 -10.28 -15.28
C ASN A 174 26.80 -11.49 -14.92
N PRO A 175 25.69 -11.69 -15.63
CA PRO A 175 24.71 -12.71 -15.29
C PRO A 175 25.25 -14.10 -15.53
N ILE A 176 24.89 -15.04 -14.67
CA ILE A 176 25.16 -16.45 -14.86
C ILE A 176 24.25 -16.97 -15.97
N LEU A 177 24.86 -17.48 -17.02
CA LEU A 177 24.15 -18.05 -18.17
C LEU A 177 24.16 -19.58 -18.06
N LYS A 178 23.02 -20.19 -18.37
CA LYS A 178 22.91 -21.63 -18.58
C LYS A 178 22.82 -21.89 -20.08
N ASP A 179 23.78 -22.66 -20.59
CA ASP A 179 23.87 -22.96 -22.04
C ASP A 179 23.84 -21.69 -22.93
N ASN A 180 24.49 -20.61 -22.50
CA ASN A 180 24.49 -19.29 -23.14
C ASN A 180 23.12 -18.59 -23.22
N HIS A 181 22.13 -19.02 -22.43
CA HIS A 181 20.82 -18.38 -22.30
C HIS A 181 20.61 -17.82 -20.89
N TYR A 182 19.89 -16.70 -20.81
CA TYR A 182 19.46 -16.13 -19.53
C TYR A 182 18.53 -17.10 -18.82
N LEU A 183 18.68 -17.19 -17.49
CA LEU A 183 17.82 -18.02 -16.66
C LEU A 183 16.38 -17.46 -16.63
N ASP A 184 15.39 -18.33 -16.76
CA ASP A 184 13.99 -17.99 -16.62
C ASP A 184 13.66 -17.56 -15.19
N ASP A 185 12.58 -16.80 -15.00
CA ASP A 185 12.12 -16.31 -13.69
C ASP A 185 11.78 -17.43 -12.70
N SER A 186 11.52 -18.62 -13.20
CA SER A 186 11.22 -19.82 -12.42
C SER A 186 12.44 -20.69 -12.08
N ASP A 187 13.63 -20.36 -12.64
CA ASP A 187 14.84 -21.15 -12.36
C ASP A 187 15.36 -20.85 -10.94
N PRO A 188 15.54 -21.86 -10.08
CA PRO A 188 16.05 -21.68 -8.72
C PRO A 188 17.46 -21.10 -8.65
N ASN A 189 18.22 -21.17 -9.74
CA ASN A 189 19.58 -20.60 -9.82
C ASN A 189 19.58 -19.13 -10.25
N LYS A 190 18.41 -18.55 -10.56
CA LYS A 190 18.31 -17.14 -10.90
C LYS A 190 18.55 -16.27 -9.68
N PHE A 191 19.46 -15.32 -9.83
CA PHE A 191 19.66 -14.29 -8.81
C PHE A 191 18.47 -13.31 -8.82
N VAL A 192 17.90 -13.08 -7.61
CA VAL A 192 16.83 -12.11 -7.39
C VAL A 192 17.14 -11.30 -6.15
N ALA A 193 17.31 -10.01 -6.32
CA ALA A 193 17.37 -9.05 -5.22
C ALA A 193 16.41 -7.90 -5.48
N LYS A 194 15.78 -7.40 -4.42
CA LYS A 194 14.78 -6.33 -4.48
C LYS A 194 14.98 -5.30 -3.38
N MET A 195 14.33 -4.16 -3.52
CA MET A 195 14.23 -3.11 -2.50
C MET A 195 12.78 -2.87 -2.09
N GLY A 196 12.59 -2.10 -1.03
CA GLY A 196 11.29 -1.60 -0.61
C GLY A 196 10.35 -2.66 -0.06
N ALA A 197 9.07 -2.35 -0.05
CA ALA A 197 8.05 -3.24 0.48
C ALA A 197 7.84 -4.51 -0.36
N GLU A 198 8.17 -4.50 -1.65
CA GLU A 198 8.13 -5.70 -2.49
C GLU A 198 9.11 -6.77 -2.00
N ALA A 199 10.33 -6.35 -1.64
CA ALA A 199 11.31 -7.26 -1.06
C ALA A 199 10.82 -7.89 0.23
N LEU A 200 10.23 -7.07 1.13
CA LEU A 200 9.66 -7.58 2.38
C LEU A 200 8.47 -8.51 2.15
N HIS A 201 7.63 -8.22 1.17
CA HIS A 201 6.50 -9.08 0.80
C HIS A 201 6.99 -10.47 0.38
N ASP A 202 8.00 -10.53 -0.50
CA ASP A 202 8.53 -11.80 -0.99
C ASP A 202 9.24 -12.58 0.13
N LEU A 203 10.05 -11.91 0.96
CA LEU A 203 10.67 -12.53 2.12
C LEU A 203 9.65 -13.11 3.11
N LEU A 204 8.57 -12.38 3.38
CA LEU A 204 7.51 -12.82 4.30
C LEU A 204 6.69 -13.97 3.70
N LYS A 205 6.45 -13.96 2.38
CA LYS A 205 5.72 -15.02 1.69
C LYS A 205 6.45 -16.36 1.73
N ASP A 206 7.77 -16.32 1.70
CA ASP A 206 8.63 -17.50 1.74
C ASP A 206 8.82 -18.07 3.15
N LEU A 207 8.32 -17.38 4.20
CA LEU A 207 8.45 -17.87 5.57
C LEU A 207 7.56 -19.06 5.83
N LYS A 208 8.18 -20.11 6.36
CA LYS A 208 7.49 -21.29 6.88
C LYS A 208 7.27 -21.09 8.38
N LEU A 209 6.08 -20.63 8.75
CA LEU A 209 5.77 -20.24 10.13
C LEU A 209 5.84 -21.41 11.12
N ASP A 210 5.49 -22.62 10.68
CA ASP A 210 5.53 -23.81 11.53
C ASP A 210 6.98 -24.16 11.89
N GLU A 211 7.89 -24.22 10.89
CA GLU A 211 9.33 -24.46 11.11
C GLU A 211 9.95 -23.38 12.02
N LEU A 212 9.56 -22.11 11.81
CA LEU A 212 10.04 -21.00 12.65
C LEU A 212 9.53 -21.13 14.09
N SER A 213 8.26 -21.51 14.28
CA SER A 213 7.67 -21.73 15.61
C SER A 213 8.35 -22.84 16.36
N ASP A 214 8.59 -23.97 15.69
CA ASP A 214 9.24 -25.13 16.32
C ASP A 214 10.70 -24.82 16.65
N GLY A 215 11.44 -24.18 15.76
CA GLY A 215 12.80 -23.74 16.02
C GLY A 215 12.93 -22.78 17.21
N LEU A 216 11.98 -21.83 17.36
CA LEU A 216 11.95 -20.92 18.50
C LEU A 216 11.59 -21.63 19.83
N ARG A 217 10.73 -22.66 19.80
CA ARG A 217 10.42 -23.48 20.96
C ARG A 217 11.64 -24.29 21.40
N ASP A 218 12.32 -24.93 20.45
CA ASP A 218 13.55 -25.69 20.72
C ASP A 218 14.64 -24.80 21.32
N GLN A 219 14.80 -23.56 20.81
CA GLN A 219 15.72 -22.59 21.37
C GLN A 219 15.35 -22.21 22.81
N ALA A 220 14.07 -21.94 23.06
CA ALA A 220 13.58 -21.58 24.41
C ALA A 220 13.76 -22.71 25.41
N GLU A 221 13.61 -23.98 25.00
CA GLU A 221 13.82 -25.16 25.86
C GLU A 221 15.32 -25.40 26.14
N ASN A 222 16.17 -25.10 25.16
CA ASN A 222 17.63 -25.31 25.26
C ASN A 222 18.35 -24.11 25.90
N GLU A 223 17.76 -22.93 25.93
CA GLU A 223 18.28 -21.81 26.72
C GLU A 223 18.12 -22.11 28.20
N THR A 224 19.12 -22.74 28.80
CA THR A 224 19.26 -22.74 30.26
C THR A 224 19.48 -21.30 30.67
N SER A 225 18.46 -20.69 31.27
CA SER A 225 18.58 -19.37 31.87
C SER A 225 19.68 -19.41 32.92
N VAL A 226 20.88 -18.99 32.52
CA VAL A 226 21.90 -18.57 33.46
C VAL A 226 21.53 -17.15 33.85
N GLN A 227 20.79 -17.03 34.88
CA GLN A 227 20.80 -16.01 35.97
C GLN A 227 19.49 -15.96 36.69
#